data_466cdafeb710e6796cba28007e45d222
#
_entry.id   466cdafeb710e6796cba28007e45d222
#
_cell.length_a   1.000
_cell.length_b   1.000
_cell.length_c   1.000
_cell.angle_alpha   90.00
_cell.angle_beta   90.00
_cell.angle_gamma   90.00
#
_symmetry.space_group_name_H-M   'P 1'
#
loop_
_entity.id
_entity.type
_entity.pdbx_description
1 polymer ?
#
loop_
_entity_poly.entity_id
_entity_poly.type
_entity_poly.pdbx_seq_one_letter_code
_entity_poly.pdbx_strand_id
1 'polypeptide(L)'
;MFSLRRGDRARDFCTLAEIYLRICFREEEPFLAEVFSRIAPLIEGSGVVFGSHADGTADEESDLDLFVAGECRVEEIERIGRVYGFPIHLTIYPREVFDRDLHTDPFLPEVLRNHVLIKGAEHFVEKAAR
;
A
#
# COMPACT_ATOMS: atom_id res chain seq x y z
N MET A 1 -4.64 -21.21 30.00
CA MET A 1 -3.61 -21.03 28.99
C MET A 1 -4.19 -20.46 27.73
N PHE A 2 -3.66 -19.38 27.28
CA PHE A 2 -4.03 -18.75 26.03
C PHE A 2 -3.51 -19.55 24.86
N SER A 3 -4.40 -19.91 23.96
CA SER A 3 -4.02 -20.56 22.72
C SER A 3 -4.55 -19.71 21.58
N LEU A 4 -3.67 -18.97 20.92
CA LEU A 4 -4.03 -18.25 19.71
C LEU A 4 -4.01 -19.20 18.53
N ARG A 5 -5.00 -19.06 17.65
CA ARG A 5 -4.98 -19.79 16.40
C ARG A 5 -3.72 -19.42 15.62
N ARG A 6 -3.06 -20.41 15.07
CA ARG A 6 -1.80 -20.19 14.34
C ARG A 6 -1.92 -19.15 13.23
N GLY A 7 -3.05 -19.13 12.50
CA GLY A 7 -3.29 -18.16 11.45
C GLY A 7 -3.46 -16.74 11.98
N ASP A 8 -4.10 -16.57 13.13
CA ASP A 8 -4.30 -15.25 13.75
C ASP A 8 -2.98 -14.66 14.21
N ARG A 9 -2.13 -15.47 14.82
CA ARG A 9 -0.80 -15.04 15.24
C ARG A 9 0.06 -14.63 14.06
N ALA A 10 0.05 -15.42 12.99
CA ALA A 10 0.81 -15.12 11.79
C ALA A 10 0.34 -13.79 11.16
N ARG A 11 -0.97 -13.58 11.12
CA ARG A 11 -1.52 -12.31 10.61
C ARG A 11 -1.12 -11.12 11.46
N ASP A 12 -1.14 -11.26 12.77
CA ASP A 12 -0.73 -10.18 13.66
C ASP A 12 0.75 -9.82 13.47
N PHE A 13 1.61 -10.81 13.36
CA PHE A 13 3.03 -10.57 13.08
C PHE A 13 3.26 -9.93 11.73
N CYS A 14 2.55 -10.37 10.69
CA CYS A 14 2.64 -9.76 9.36
C CYS A 14 2.14 -8.31 9.39
N THR A 15 1.05 -8.04 10.11
CA THR A 15 0.52 -6.68 10.25
C THR A 15 1.53 -5.77 10.94
N LEU A 16 2.15 -6.25 12.00
CA LEU A 16 3.20 -5.51 12.69
C LEU A 16 4.40 -5.25 11.78
N ALA A 17 4.80 -6.23 11.00
CA ALA A 17 5.90 -6.09 10.05
C ALA A 17 5.59 -5.01 9.00
N GLU A 18 4.39 -4.98 8.46
CA GLU A 18 3.96 -3.98 7.50
C GLU A 18 3.95 -2.57 8.11
N ILE A 19 3.46 -2.45 9.33
CA ILE A 19 3.46 -1.16 10.04
C ILE A 19 4.89 -0.71 10.31
N TYR A 20 5.77 -1.61 10.71
CA TYR A 20 7.17 -1.31 10.94
C TYR A 20 7.86 -0.79 9.68
N LEU A 21 7.64 -1.46 8.55
CA LEU A 21 8.18 -1.02 7.25
C LEU A 21 7.69 0.37 6.89
N ARG A 22 6.42 0.66 7.15
CA ARG A 22 5.85 1.99 6.90
C ARG A 22 6.53 3.06 7.76
N ILE A 23 6.77 2.76 9.03
CA ILE A 23 7.45 3.68 9.94
C ILE A 23 8.87 3.96 9.44
N CYS A 24 9.62 2.93 9.11
CA CYS A 24 10.98 3.06 8.59
C CYS A 24 11.01 3.87 7.30
N PHE A 25 10.08 3.60 6.39
CA PHE A 25 9.97 4.33 5.14
C PHE A 25 9.71 5.81 5.37
N ARG A 26 8.83 6.15 6.31
CA ARG A 26 8.53 7.55 6.64
C ARG A 26 9.73 8.28 7.22
N GLU A 27 10.57 7.60 7.97
CA GLU A 27 11.78 8.20 8.53
C GLU A 27 12.83 8.45 7.45
N GLU A 28 12.96 7.54 6.48
CA GLU A 28 13.91 7.67 5.38
C GLU A 28 13.46 8.66 4.32
N GLU A 29 12.15 8.78 4.12
CA GLU A 29 11.55 9.58 3.07
C GLU A 29 10.49 10.54 3.62
N PRO A 30 10.90 11.55 4.40
CA PRO A 30 9.92 12.41 5.09
C PRO A 30 9.05 13.23 4.13
N PHE A 31 9.52 13.54 2.93
CA PHE A 31 8.72 14.27 1.96
C PHE A 31 7.61 13.40 1.39
N LEU A 32 7.92 12.15 1.06
CA LEU A 32 6.90 11.17 0.66
C LEU A 32 5.93 10.86 1.80
N ALA A 33 6.40 10.85 3.03
CA ALA A 33 5.55 10.68 4.20
C ALA A 33 4.46 11.75 4.27
N GLU A 34 4.79 12.99 3.93
CA GLU A 34 3.83 14.09 3.86
C GLU A 34 2.77 13.82 2.80
N VAL A 35 3.21 13.39 1.60
CA VAL A 35 2.30 13.02 0.51
C VAL A 35 1.35 11.90 0.96
N PHE A 36 1.88 10.88 1.60
CA PHE A 36 1.07 9.75 2.07
C PHE A 36 0.04 10.18 3.12
N SER A 37 0.41 11.09 4.00
CA SER A 37 -0.51 11.62 5.02
C SER A 37 -1.68 12.37 4.39
N ARG A 38 -1.45 13.00 3.25
CA ARG A 38 -2.51 13.70 2.50
C ARG A 38 -3.39 12.74 1.71
N ILE A 39 -2.81 11.67 1.18
CA ILE A 39 -3.52 10.71 0.34
C ILE A 39 -4.35 9.74 1.17
N ALA A 40 -3.85 9.27 2.30
CA ALA A 40 -4.49 8.22 3.09
C ALA A 40 -5.97 8.50 3.42
N PRO A 41 -6.38 9.71 3.84
CA PRO A 41 -7.78 9.98 4.11
C PRO A 41 -8.70 9.88 2.90
N LEU A 42 -8.15 9.90 1.69
CA LEU A 42 -8.91 9.85 0.44
C LEU A 42 -9.14 8.43 -0.05
N ILE A 43 -8.62 7.44 0.68
CA ILE A 43 -8.73 6.02 0.33
C ILE A 43 -9.67 5.32 1.30
N GLU A 44 -10.62 4.55 0.77
CA GLU A 44 -11.42 3.60 1.53
C GLU A 44 -10.94 2.19 1.17
N GLY A 45 -10.35 1.48 2.14
CA GLY A 45 -9.76 0.19 1.93
C GLY A 45 -8.27 0.20 2.19
N SER A 46 -7.50 -0.43 1.33
CA SER A 46 -6.05 -0.50 1.45
C SER A 46 -5.36 0.32 0.38
N GLY A 47 -4.33 1.06 0.77
CA GLY A 47 -3.47 1.80 -0.14
C GLY A 47 -2.03 1.33 -0.01
N VAL A 48 -1.39 1.06 -1.14
CA VAL A 48 -0.07 0.45 -1.20
C VAL A 48 0.79 1.19 -2.22
N VAL A 49 1.96 1.64 -1.79
CA VAL A 49 2.98 2.13 -2.73
C VAL A 49 3.85 0.94 -3.14
N PHE A 50 4.09 0.82 -4.41
CA PHE A 50 4.91 -0.25 -4.96
C PHE A 50 5.85 0.32 -6.03
N GLY A 51 6.62 -0.53 -6.71
CA GLY A 51 7.51 -0.10 -7.77
C GLY A 51 8.76 0.60 -7.24
N SER A 52 9.32 1.51 -8.05
CA SER A 52 10.63 2.09 -7.78
C SER A 52 10.72 2.88 -6.47
N HIS A 53 9.65 3.55 -6.06
CA HIS A 53 9.66 4.27 -4.78
C HIS A 53 9.66 3.32 -3.57
N ALA A 54 9.08 2.14 -3.71
CA ALA A 54 9.05 1.15 -2.64
C ALA A 54 10.35 0.36 -2.56
N ASP A 55 11.01 0.09 -3.69
CA ASP A 55 12.25 -0.69 -3.72
C ASP A 55 13.54 0.14 -3.64
N GLY A 56 13.41 1.46 -3.59
CA GLY A 56 14.56 2.36 -3.43
C GLY A 56 15.29 2.70 -4.72
N THR A 57 14.75 2.33 -5.89
CA THR A 57 15.39 2.62 -7.19
C THR A 57 14.84 3.88 -7.88
N ALA A 58 13.90 4.58 -7.24
CA ALA A 58 13.27 5.76 -7.82
C ALA A 58 14.28 6.91 -7.98
N ASP A 59 14.09 7.67 -9.05
CA ASP A 59 14.81 8.92 -9.30
C ASP A 59 13.80 10.09 -9.38
N GLU A 60 14.28 11.28 -9.75
CA GLU A 60 13.45 12.49 -9.82
C GLU A 60 12.33 12.41 -10.87
N GLU A 61 12.50 11.53 -11.88
CA GLU A 61 11.53 11.36 -12.96
C GLU A 61 10.59 10.18 -12.73
N SER A 62 10.79 9.41 -11.67
CA SER A 62 9.97 8.23 -11.39
C SER A 62 8.57 8.61 -10.94
N ASP A 63 7.55 7.95 -11.53
CA ASP A 63 6.17 8.07 -11.05
C ASP A 63 6.02 7.34 -9.73
N LEU A 64 5.11 7.84 -8.91
CA LEU A 64 4.73 7.16 -7.67
C LEU A 64 3.64 6.14 -8.01
N ASP A 65 3.97 4.86 -7.94
CA ASP A 65 3.01 3.79 -8.21
C ASP A 65 2.18 3.51 -6.97
N LEU A 66 0.89 3.80 -7.06
CA LEU A 66 -0.06 3.60 -5.96
C LEU A 66 -1.12 2.59 -6.36
N PHE A 67 -1.27 1.55 -5.55
CA PHE A 67 -2.31 0.54 -5.70
C PHE A 67 -3.36 0.74 -4.60
N VAL A 68 -4.64 0.72 -4.98
CA VAL A 68 -5.76 0.82 -4.05
C VAL A 68 -6.64 -0.42 -4.18
N ALA A 69 -6.83 -1.13 -3.07
CA ALA A 69 -7.84 -2.17 -2.97
C ALA A 69 -9.05 -1.58 -2.24
N GLY A 70 -10.05 -1.16 -3.00
CA GLY A 70 -11.22 -0.48 -2.46
C GLY A 70 -11.64 0.68 -3.36
N GLU A 71 -11.88 1.82 -2.75
CA GLU A 71 -12.30 3.04 -3.44
C GLU A 71 -11.41 4.21 -3.04
N CYS A 72 -11.29 5.20 -3.92
CA CYS A 72 -10.54 6.41 -3.59
C CYS A 72 -11.01 7.60 -4.44
N ARG A 73 -10.61 8.79 -4.01
CA ARG A 73 -10.89 10.03 -4.73
C ARG A 73 -9.75 10.30 -5.71
N VAL A 74 -9.88 9.76 -6.92
CA VAL A 74 -8.82 9.75 -7.94
C VAL A 74 -8.31 11.16 -8.26
N GLU A 75 -9.21 12.07 -8.57
CA GLU A 75 -8.81 13.44 -8.99
C GLU A 75 -8.07 14.19 -7.89
N GLU A 76 -8.50 14.04 -6.64
CA GLU A 76 -7.85 14.68 -5.50
C GLU A 76 -6.48 14.10 -5.24
N ILE A 77 -6.34 12.77 -5.35
CA ILE A 77 -5.06 12.08 -5.19
C ILE A 77 -4.07 12.53 -6.26
N GLU A 78 -4.50 12.54 -7.52
CA GLU A 78 -3.64 12.98 -8.62
C GLU A 78 -3.22 14.44 -8.48
N ARG A 79 -4.12 15.29 -7.99
CA ARG A 79 -3.80 16.69 -7.74
C ARG A 79 -2.74 16.84 -6.65
N ILE A 80 -2.86 16.09 -5.57
CA ILE A 80 -1.85 16.10 -4.51
C ILE A 80 -0.49 15.69 -5.07
N GLY A 81 -0.45 14.64 -5.89
CA GLY A 81 0.78 14.23 -6.55
C GLY A 81 1.41 15.35 -7.36
N ARG A 82 0.61 16.03 -8.16
CA ARG A 82 1.11 17.15 -8.97
C ARG A 82 1.64 18.30 -8.12
N VAL A 83 0.93 18.65 -7.06
CA VAL A 83 1.34 19.73 -6.16
C VAL A 83 2.70 19.44 -5.51
N TYR A 84 2.94 18.21 -5.13
CA TYR A 84 4.18 17.80 -4.48
C TYR A 84 5.27 17.36 -5.46
N GLY A 85 5.00 17.38 -6.77
CA GLY A 85 5.98 17.02 -7.77
C GLY A 85 6.17 15.53 -7.98
N PHE A 86 5.23 14.71 -7.52
CA PHE A 86 5.21 13.27 -7.73
C PHE A 86 4.03 12.88 -8.59
N PRO A 87 4.18 12.72 -9.92
CA PRO A 87 3.10 12.16 -10.72
C PRO A 87 2.70 10.78 -10.17
N ILE A 88 1.41 10.60 -9.93
CA ILE A 88 0.92 9.35 -9.32
C ILE A 88 0.30 8.48 -10.41
N HIS A 89 0.84 7.27 -10.55
CA HIS A 89 0.26 6.23 -11.39
C HIS A 89 -0.63 5.35 -10.50
N LEU A 90 -1.94 5.51 -10.66
CA LEU A 90 -2.94 4.93 -9.76
C LEU A 90 -3.57 3.71 -10.39
N THR A 91 -3.55 2.60 -9.68
CA THR A 91 -4.21 1.35 -10.07
C THR A 91 -5.21 0.99 -8.98
N ILE A 92 -6.48 0.83 -9.36
CA ILE A 92 -7.56 0.59 -8.41
C ILE A 92 -8.23 -0.74 -8.70
N TYR A 93 -8.30 -1.61 -7.69
CA TYR A 93 -9.10 -2.82 -7.74
C TYR A 93 -10.24 -2.67 -6.72
N PRO A 94 -11.50 -2.89 -7.11
CA PRO A 94 -12.57 -3.01 -6.13
C PRO A 94 -12.23 -4.07 -5.09
N ARG A 95 -12.67 -3.89 -3.85
CA ARG A 95 -12.32 -4.80 -2.76
C ARG A 95 -12.69 -6.25 -3.07
N GLU A 96 -13.85 -6.47 -3.68
CA GLU A 96 -14.29 -7.82 -4.04
C GLU A 96 -13.38 -8.47 -5.09
N VAL A 97 -12.91 -7.70 -6.03
CA VAL A 97 -11.99 -8.17 -7.07
C VAL A 97 -10.63 -8.51 -6.47
N PHE A 98 -10.12 -7.65 -5.60
CA PHE A 98 -8.88 -7.91 -4.90
C PHE A 98 -8.95 -9.18 -4.07
N ASP A 99 -10.02 -9.33 -3.28
CA ASP A 99 -10.20 -10.50 -2.43
C ASP A 99 -10.33 -11.81 -3.23
N ARG A 100 -11.00 -11.75 -4.38
CA ARG A 100 -11.23 -12.92 -5.25
C ARG A 100 -10.00 -13.30 -6.05
N ASP A 101 -9.31 -12.32 -6.63
CA ASP A 101 -8.31 -12.54 -7.67
C ASP A 101 -6.86 -12.44 -7.17
N LEU A 102 -6.66 -12.23 -5.87
CA LEU A 102 -5.32 -11.99 -5.29
C LEU A 102 -4.30 -13.06 -5.68
N HIS A 103 -4.68 -14.31 -5.72
CA HIS A 103 -3.77 -15.40 -6.02
C HIS A 103 -3.72 -15.80 -7.51
N THR A 104 -4.55 -15.19 -8.34
CA THR A 104 -4.65 -15.55 -9.77
C THR A 104 -4.33 -14.40 -10.71
N ASP A 105 -4.38 -13.17 -10.24
CA ASP A 105 -4.11 -12.00 -11.05
C ASP A 105 -2.59 -11.85 -11.30
N PRO A 106 -2.16 -11.69 -12.56
CA PRO A 106 -0.72 -11.60 -12.86
C PRO A 106 -0.08 -10.29 -12.42
N PHE A 107 -0.85 -9.24 -12.17
CA PHE A 107 -0.33 -7.94 -11.74
C PHE A 107 -0.04 -7.89 -10.23
N LEU A 108 -0.89 -8.51 -9.43
CA LEU A 108 -0.79 -8.42 -7.97
C LEU A 108 0.54 -8.91 -7.38
N PRO A 109 1.22 -9.93 -7.94
CA PRO A 109 2.56 -10.29 -7.46
C PRO A 109 3.58 -9.17 -7.55
N GLU A 110 3.47 -8.28 -8.53
CA GLU A 110 4.34 -7.11 -8.63
C GLU A 110 4.12 -6.15 -7.48
N VAL A 111 2.86 -5.95 -7.09
CA VAL A 111 2.50 -5.11 -5.93
C VAL A 111 3.07 -5.71 -4.65
N LEU A 112 2.99 -7.04 -4.50
CA LEU A 112 3.41 -7.72 -3.28
C LEU A 112 4.92 -7.84 -3.12
N ARG A 113 5.69 -7.76 -4.20
CA ARG A 113 7.14 -8.00 -4.17
C ARG A 113 7.88 -6.98 -3.32
N ASN A 114 7.66 -5.70 -3.59
CA ASN A 114 8.23 -4.59 -2.84
C ASN A 114 7.15 -3.54 -2.66
N HIS A 115 6.65 -3.40 -1.45
CA HIS A 115 5.53 -2.52 -1.19
C HIS A 115 5.66 -1.84 0.16
N VAL A 116 5.01 -0.69 0.29
CA VAL A 116 4.82 0.00 1.56
C VAL A 116 3.34 0.29 1.70
N LEU A 117 2.71 -0.27 2.74
CA LEU A 117 1.30 -0.01 3.03
C LEU A 117 1.14 1.36 3.66
N ILE A 118 0.33 2.21 3.07
CA ILE A 118 0.03 3.53 3.62
C ILE A 118 -1.30 3.57 4.36
N LYS A 119 -2.19 2.61 4.09
CA LYS A 119 -3.47 2.48 4.77
C LYS A 119 -4.01 1.06 4.66
N GLY A 120 -4.76 0.62 5.68
CA GLY A 120 -5.49 -0.64 5.63
C GLY A 120 -4.62 -1.89 5.77
N ALA A 121 -3.56 -1.82 6.56
CA ALA A 121 -2.61 -2.93 6.70
C ALA A 121 -3.28 -4.23 7.14
N GLU A 122 -4.20 -4.17 8.10
CA GLU A 122 -4.85 -5.36 8.64
C GLU A 122 -5.65 -6.11 7.58
N HIS A 123 -6.47 -5.41 6.80
CA HIS A 123 -7.24 -6.03 5.72
C HIS A 123 -6.33 -6.60 4.64
N PHE A 124 -5.34 -5.84 4.23
CA PHE A 124 -4.39 -6.27 3.20
C PHE A 124 -3.68 -7.56 3.62
N VAL A 125 -3.16 -7.61 4.85
CA VAL A 125 -2.48 -8.78 5.37
C VAL A 125 -3.42 -9.98 5.48
N GLU A 126 -4.64 -9.77 5.93
CA GLU A 126 -5.64 -10.83 6.04
C GLU A 126 -5.83 -11.55 4.70
N LYS A 127 -5.86 -10.81 3.60
CA LYS A 127 -6.08 -11.39 2.27
C LYS A 127 -4.79 -11.90 1.63
N ALA A 128 -3.70 -11.15 1.75
CA ALA A 128 -2.44 -11.49 1.08
C ALA A 128 -1.70 -12.65 1.75
N ALA A 129 -1.87 -12.87 3.04
CA ALA A 129 -1.17 -13.88 3.79
C ALA A 129 -1.83 -15.27 3.75
N ARG A 130 -2.92 -15.44 3.03
CA ARG A 130 -3.60 -16.73 2.89
C ARG A 130 -2.86 -17.69 1.99
#